data_1aab236cc02f0a0bc4fb9ade485eed5b
#
_entry.id   1aab236cc02f0a0bc4fb9ade485eed5b
#
_cell.length_a   1.000
_cell.length_b   1.000
_cell.length_c   1.000
_cell.angle_alpha   90.00
_cell.angle_beta   90.00
_cell.angle_gamma   90.00
#
_symmetry.space_group_name_H-M   'P 1'
#
loop_
_entity.id
_entity.type
_entity.pdbx_description
1 polymer ?
#
loop_
_entity_poly.entity_id
_entity_poly.type
_entity_poly.pdbx_seq_one_letter_code
_entity_poly.pdbx_strand_id
1 'polypeptide(L)'
;MGRIVIAYKIFPSESTVDLELLKEKIKTQLSDIASIQKFVEEPIAFGLCALIVNMVLPEDVEGILDKTEKRLTEMEEVGQIQTLGVNRL
;
A
#
# COMPACT_ATOMS: atom_id res chain seq x y z
N MET A 1 -19.94 1.30 12.20
CA MET A 1 -18.56 1.00 12.55
C MET A 1 -18.07 -0.21 11.79
N GLY A 2 -17.71 -0.05 10.57
CA GLY A 2 -17.16 -1.13 9.79
C GLY A 2 -15.69 -0.91 9.49
N ARG A 3 -15.05 -1.94 8.99
CA ARG A 3 -13.67 -1.88 8.56
C ARG A 3 -13.57 -2.43 7.16
N ILE A 4 -12.62 -1.90 6.42
CA ILE A 4 -12.31 -2.36 5.08
C ILE A 4 -10.95 -3.03 5.13
N VAL A 5 -10.87 -4.27 4.68
CA VAL A 5 -9.59 -4.96 4.51
C VAL A 5 -9.24 -4.87 3.04
N ILE A 6 -8.08 -4.32 2.74
CA ILE A 6 -7.68 -4.11 1.36
C ILE A 6 -6.23 -4.51 1.17
N ALA A 7 -5.91 -5.02 -0.01
CA ALA A 7 -4.55 -5.34 -0.40
C ALA A 7 -4.18 -4.53 -1.64
N TYR A 8 -3.05 -3.86 -1.57
CA TYR A 8 -2.49 -3.12 -2.69
C TYR A 8 -1.18 -3.75 -3.11
N LYS A 9 -0.98 -3.85 -4.41
CA LYS A 9 0.28 -4.25 -4.98
C LYS A 9 0.99 -2.99 -5.44
N ILE A 10 2.14 -2.72 -4.85
CA ILE A 10 2.89 -1.50 -5.10
C ILE A 10 4.10 -1.81 -5.95
N PHE A 11 4.20 -1.15 -7.09
CA PHE A 11 5.34 -1.31 -7.99
C PHE A 11 6.32 -0.17 -7.72
N PRO A 12 7.56 -0.49 -7.30
CA PRO A 12 8.56 0.55 -7.09
C PRO A 12 8.83 1.33 -8.39
N SER A 13 9.16 2.60 -8.25
CA SER A 13 9.44 3.44 -9.41
C SER A 13 10.71 2.99 -10.16
N GLU A 14 11.65 2.39 -9.45
CA GLU A 14 12.91 1.92 -10.01
C GLU A 14 13.35 0.64 -9.30
N SER A 15 14.18 -0.15 -9.97
CA SER A 15 14.71 -1.39 -9.39
C SER A 15 15.64 -1.15 -8.21
N THR A 16 16.15 0.07 -8.06
CA THR A 16 17.06 0.43 -6.98
C THR A 16 16.36 0.85 -5.69
N VAL A 17 15.03 0.90 -5.70
CA VAL A 17 14.26 1.27 -4.50
C VAL A 17 14.48 0.21 -3.42
N ASP A 18 14.85 0.68 -2.21
CA ASP A 18 15.02 -0.21 -1.06
C ASP A 18 13.64 -0.51 -0.48
N LEU A 19 13.21 -1.76 -0.59
CA LEU A 19 11.88 -2.18 -0.14
C LEU A 19 11.71 -2.04 1.38
N GLU A 20 12.76 -2.23 2.15
CA GLU A 20 12.65 -2.07 3.60
C GLU A 20 12.38 -0.61 3.97
N LEU A 21 13.05 0.32 3.30
CA LEU A 21 12.76 1.75 3.49
C LEU A 21 11.38 2.11 3.01
N LEU A 22 10.95 1.51 1.89
CA LEU A 22 9.61 1.75 1.36
C LEU A 22 8.54 1.29 2.35
N LYS A 23 8.73 0.12 2.97
CA LYS A 23 7.81 -0.38 4.01
C LYS A 23 7.69 0.62 5.16
N GLU A 24 8.81 1.14 5.63
CA GLU A 24 8.80 2.11 6.73
C GLU A 24 8.10 3.40 6.34
N LYS A 25 8.33 3.89 5.13
CA LYS A 25 7.67 5.08 4.64
C LYS A 25 6.17 4.90 4.51
N ILE A 26 5.73 3.75 4.03
CA ILE A 26 4.30 3.43 3.93
C ILE A 26 3.66 3.44 5.30
N LYS A 27 4.28 2.80 6.29
CA LYS A 27 3.79 2.79 7.65
C LYS A 27 3.62 4.21 8.19
N THR A 28 4.63 5.04 7.97
CA THR A 28 4.62 6.42 8.45
C THR A 28 3.55 7.25 7.75
N GLN A 29 3.46 7.13 6.44
CA GLN A 29 2.53 7.94 5.66
C GLN A 29 1.06 7.58 5.92
N LEU A 30 0.79 6.35 6.29
CA LEU A 30 -0.57 5.88 6.51
C LEU A 30 -0.93 5.66 7.98
N SER A 31 -0.05 6.01 8.90
CA SER A 31 -0.22 5.70 10.33
C SER A 31 -1.49 6.27 10.95
N ASP A 32 -1.97 7.38 10.41
CA ASP A 32 -3.17 8.05 10.94
C ASP A 32 -4.47 7.56 10.30
N ILE A 33 -4.39 6.80 9.21
CA ILE A 33 -5.60 6.37 8.49
C ILE A 33 -5.71 4.87 8.27
N ALA A 34 -4.62 4.14 8.42
CA ALA A 34 -4.64 2.71 8.11
C ALA A 34 -3.87 1.91 9.15
N SER A 35 -4.32 0.68 9.35
CA SER A 35 -3.60 -0.29 10.17
C SER A 35 -2.96 -1.29 9.21
N ILE A 36 -1.64 -1.24 9.12
CA ILE A 36 -0.91 -2.14 8.22
C ILE A 36 -0.80 -3.51 8.89
N GLN A 37 -1.28 -4.55 8.21
CA GLN A 37 -1.28 -5.89 8.75
C GLN A 37 -0.02 -6.67 8.40
N LYS A 38 0.36 -6.63 7.12
CA LYS A 38 1.58 -7.28 6.69
C LYS A 38 2.03 -6.78 5.34
N PHE A 39 3.31 -7.04 5.04
CA PHE A 39 3.90 -6.82 3.73
C PHE A 39 4.34 -8.15 3.16
N VAL A 40 4.19 -8.31 1.84
CA VAL A 40 4.69 -9.48 1.12
C VAL A 40 5.47 -8.96 -0.08
N GLU A 41 6.68 -9.47 -0.28
CA GLU A 41 7.46 -9.12 -1.46
C GLU A 41 7.18 -10.16 -2.54
N GLU A 42 6.85 -9.69 -3.73
CA GLU A 42 6.55 -10.56 -4.86
C GLU A 42 7.51 -10.28 -5.99
N PRO A 43 8.37 -11.24 -6.36
CA PRO A 43 9.26 -11.06 -7.50
C PRO A 43 8.46 -10.93 -8.79
N ILE A 44 8.87 -10.00 -9.62
CA ILE A 44 8.31 -9.83 -10.96
C ILE A 44 9.46 -9.87 -11.97
N ALA A 45 9.18 -9.59 -13.23
CA ALA A 45 10.19 -9.74 -14.29
C ALA A 45 11.40 -8.82 -14.08
N PHE A 46 12.53 -9.22 -14.65
CA PHE A 46 13.75 -8.40 -14.73
C PHE A 46 14.36 -7.99 -13.39
N GLY A 47 14.26 -8.85 -12.39
CA GLY A 47 14.85 -8.57 -11.09
C GLY A 47 14.10 -7.56 -10.25
N LEU A 48 12.92 -7.16 -10.69
CA LEU A 48 12.08 -6.25 -9.92
C LEU A 48 11.23 -7.02 -8.92
N CYS A 49 10.91 -6.37 -7.81
CA CYS A 49 9.99 -6.92 -6.81
C CYS A 49 8.88 -5.92 -6.57
N ALA A 50 7.65 -6.42 -6.55
CA ALA A 50 6.51 -5.64 -6.12
C ALA A 50 6.30 -5.85 -4.63
N LEU A 51 5.68 -4.90 -3.97
CA LEU A 51 5.39 -4.98 -2.54
C LEU A 51 3.88 -5.03 -2.37
N ILE A 52 3.40 -6.13 -1.80
CA ILE A 52 1.98 -6.28 -1.48
C ILE A 52 1.78 -5.86 -0.05
N VAL A 53 0.88 -4.92 0.19
CA VAL A 53 0.57 -4.46 1.53
C VAL A 53 -0.88 -4.74 1.85
N ASN A 54 -1.10 -5.44 2.96
CA ASN A 54 -2.44 -5.71 3.47
C ASN A 54 -2.72 -4.74 4.60
N MET A 55 -3.84 -4.05 4.54
CA MET A 55 -4.17 -3.04 5.53
C MET A 55 -5.65 -3.04 5.84
N VAL A 56 -5.98 -2.46 6.99
CA VAL A 56 -7.35 -2.26 7.43
C VAL A 56 -7.61 -0.76 7.50
N LEU A 57 -8.71 -0.34 6.89
CA LEU A 57 -9.11 1.06 6.86
C LEU A 57 -10.47 1.22 7.54
N PRO A 58 -10.73 2.39 8.14
CA PRO A 58 -12.07 2.66 8.69
C PRO A 58 -13.07 2.89 7.57
N GLU A 59 -14.19 2.18 7.63
CA GLU A 59 -15.23 2.28 6.61
C GLU A 59 -16.00 3.60 6.70
N ASP A 60 -16.08 4.17 7.89
CA ASP A 60 -16.90 5.35 8.14
C ASP A 60 -16.23 6.68 7.75
N VAL A 61 -15.02 6.63 7.22
CA VAL A 61 -14.34 7.84 6.73
C VAL A 61 -14.59 7.98 5.24
N GLU A 62 -15.29 9.05 4.86
CA GLU A 62 -15.60 9.29 3.46
C GLU A 62 -14.34 9.52 2.65
N GLY A 63 -14.26 8.85 1.48
CA GLY A 63 -13.13 8.97 0.59
C GLY A 63 -11.86 8.31 1.07
N ILE A 64 -11.97 7.37 2.03
CA ILE A 64 -10.78 6.76 2.63
C ILE A 64 -9.91 6.02 1.60
N LEU A 65 -10.52 5.36 0.63
CA LEU A 65 -9.75 4.64 -0.39
C LEU A 65 -8.99 5.61 -1.29
N ASP A 66 -9.65 6.66 -1.74
CA ASP A 66 -9.01 7.69 -2.57
C ASP A 66 -7.87 8.36 -1.82
N LYS A 67 -8.09 8.67 -0.55
CA LYS A 67 -7.08 9.30 0.29
C LYS A 67 -5.85 8.41 0.45
N THR A 68 -6.09 7.11 0.70
CA THR A 68 -5.01 6.15 0.85
C THR A 68 -4.22 6.02 -0.44
N GLU A 69 -4.91 5.85 -1.56
CA GLU A 69 -4.26 5.69 -2.86
C GLU A 69 -3.47 6.94 -3.24
N LYS A 70 -4.02 8.11 -2.95
CA LYS A 70 -3.34 9.36 -3.23
C LYS A 70 -2.03 9.47 -2.44
N ARG A 71 -2.06 9.13 -1.16
CA ARG A 71 -0.84 9.16 -0.35
C ARG A 71 0.22 8.21 -0.88
N LEU A 72 -0.19 7.01 -1.30
CA LEU A 72 0.73 6.04 -1.86
C LEU A 72 1.34 6.53 -3.17
N THR A 73 0.53 7.05 -4.07
CA THR A 73 1.01 7.48 -5.38
C THR A 73 1.83 8.76 -5.35
N GLU A 74 1.71 9.55 -4.29
CA GLU A 74 2.52 10.76 -4.12
C GLU A 74 3.94 10.47 -3.66
N MET A 75 4.22 9.23 -3.24
CA MET A 75 5.56 8.85 -2.82
C MET A 75 6.45 8.65 -4.04
N GLU A 76 7.66 9.25 -4.01
CA GLU A 76 8.60 9.13 -5.13
C GLU A 76 8.98 7.68 -5.45
N GLU A 77 9.06 6.87 -4.41
CA GLU A 77 9.49 5.47 -4.54
C GLU A 77 8.42 4.60 -5.17
N VAL A 78 7.19 5.09 -5.24
CA VAL A 78 6.05 4.33 -5.78
C VAL A 78 5.84 4.73 -7.25
N GLY A 79 5.98 3.77 -8.14
CA GLY A 79 5.75 4.00 -9.57
C GLY A 79 4.30 3.81 -9.94
N GLN A 80 3.67 2.77 -9.40
CA GLN A 80 2.30 2.41 -9.74
C GLN A 80 1.71 1.55 -8.63
N ILE A 81 0.40 1.61 -8.46
CA ILE A 81 -0.28 0.73 -7.50
C ILE A 81 -1.41 -0.01 -8.20
N GLN A 82 -1.74 -1.17 -7.67
CA GLN A 82 -2.84 -1.99 -8.16
C GLN A 82 -3.63 -2.51 -6.96
N THR A 83 -4.95 -2.39 -7.01
CA THR A 83 -5.81 -2.94 -5.97
C THR A 83 -5.99 -4.43 -6.24
N LEU A 84 -5.64 -5.27 -5.28
CA LEU A 84 -5.78 -6.72 -5.41
C LEU A 84 -7.11 -7.23 -4.90
N GLY A 85 -7.66 -6.63 -3.86
CA GLY A 85 -8.92 -7.05 -3.33
C GLY A 85 -9.40 -6.15 -2.23
N VAL A 86 -10.70 -6.04 -2.09
CA VAL A 86 -11.35 -5.22 -1.05
C VAL A 86 -12.43 -6.08 -0.40
N ASN A 87 -12.36 -6.19 0.92
CA ASN A 87 -13.38 -6.90 1.68
C ASN A 87 -13.82 -6.04 2.85
N ARG A 88 -15.08 -6.16 3.23
CA ARG A 88 -15.60 -5.47 4.42
C ARG A 88 -15.75 -6.47 5.55
N LEU A 89 -15.43 -6.02 6.72
CA LEU A 89 -15.61 -6.82 7.94
C LEU A 89 -16.88 -6.42 8.66
#